data_51a1c22543362e92f71f87f16b4311d3
#
_entry.id   51a1c22543362e92f71f87f16b4311d3
#
_cell.length_a   1.000
_cell.length_b   1.000
_cell.length_c   1.000
_cell.angle_alpha   90.00
_cell.angle_beta   90.00
_cell.angle_gamma   90.00
#
_symmetry.space_group_name_H-M   'P 1'
#
loop_
_entity.id
_entity.type
_entity.pdbx_description
1 polymer ?
#
loop_
_entity_poly.entity_id
_entity_poly.type
_entity_poly.pdbx_seq_one_letter_code
_entity_poly.pdbx_strand_id
1 'polypeptide(L)'
;MKRLVSVFSGLLVFTLFFLMVLNTRHQRGCAAPDSEPFASTFSIVGIDLKNGDVGVAVQSKFPNVRPIVPWAEAGVGAIATQSFINVSFGPKGLALLRNGATAEEALHILIANDTGREVRQVGIIDAKGNAASWTGKECFDWAGGITGSNPGTKGVVITGKGFAAQGNTLVGKETVEALARTFQKTEGTLADKLVAAIVAGGKAGGDRRGEESAALLVKRKGAGYDGTTDDLIDISIYDNTKPLQELVRLYKLHKLYYFRTDPRNLIKIDPSICKELQTILSNKAYKGFLFYDGPATGVFDAKTKKALQDFMGWENYDIRIRDDDQIDREVLDDIRKNYSEWKASSK
;
A
#
# COMPACT_ATOMS: atom_id res chain seq x y z
N MET A 1 -26.62 34.28 -68.68
CA MET A 1 -26.97 34.41 -67.23
C MET A 1 -27.14 33.10 -66.45
N LYS A 2 -27.25 31.91 -67.07
CA LYS A 2 -27.45 30.63 -66.34
C LYS A 2 -26.14 29.89 -65.86
N ARG A 3 -24.94 30.34 -66.25
CA ARG A 3 -23.67 29.72 -65.85
C ARG A 3 -22.96 30.40 -64.65
N LEU A 4 -23.35 31.64 -64.29
CA LEU A 4 -22.77 32.36 -63.12
C LEU A 4 -23.40 31.98 -61.78
N VAL A 5 -24.66 31.52 -61.76
CA VAL A 5 -25.35 31.14 -60.53
C VAL A 5 -24.85 29.79 -59.92
N SER A 6 -24.34 28.88 -60.83
CA SER A 6 -23.84 27.55 -60.40
C SER A 6 -22.50 27.61 -59.67
N VAL A 7 -21.64 28.59 -59.97
CA VAL A 7 -20.29 28.71 -59.34
C VAL A 7 -20.38 29.32 -57.95
N PHE A 8 -21.34 30.25 -57.70
CA PHE A 8 -21.53 30.86 -56.38
C PHE A 8 -22.17 29.92 -55.37
N SER A 9 -23.04 28.99 -55.79
CA SER A 9 -23.62 27.97 -54.87
C SER A 9 -22.62 26.94 -54.41
N GLY A 10 -21.65 26.56 -55.28
CA GLY A 10 -20.59 25.61 -54.92
C GLY A 10 -19.57 26.17 -53.90
N LEU A 11 -19.27 27.47 -54.02
CA LEU A 11 -18.31 28.12 -53.12
C LEU A 11 -18.88 28.35 -51.73
N LEU A 12 -20.19 28.62 -51.61
CA LEU A 12 -20.87 28.83 -50.32
C LEU A 12 -21.01 27.52 -49.54
N VAL A 13 -21.23 26.38 -50.20
CA VAL A 13 -21.31 25.06 -49.56
C VAL A 13 -19.93 24.57 -49.10
N PHE A 14 -18.88 24.90 -49.84
CA PHE A 14 -17.50 24.51 -49.45
C PHE A 14 -16.99 25.33 -48.28
N THR A 15 -17.30 26.61 -48.18
CA THR A 15 -16.93 27.45 -47.03
C THR A 15 -17.73 27.12 -45.77
N LEU A 16 -18.99 26.74 -45.86
CA LEU A 16 -19.78 26.26 -44.72
C LEU A 16 -19.28 24.87 -44.24
N PHE A 17 -18.87 23.97 -45.13
CA PHE A 17 -18.34 22.69 -44.76
C PHE A 17 -16.92 22.80 -44.13
N PHE A 18 -16.10 23.74 -44.60
CA PHE A 18 -14.78 24.01 -44.02
C PHE A 18 -14.86 24.68 -42.66
N LEU A 19 -15.82 25.58 -42.45
CA LEU A 19 -16.13 26.19 -41.14
C LEU A 19 -16.71 25.15 -40.16
N MET A 20 -17.51 24.17 -40.64
CA MET A 20 -18.06 23.11 -39.79
C MET A 20 -16.97 22.12 -39.39
N VAL A 21 -16.00 21.79 -40.25
CA VAL A 21 -14.88 20.90 -39.94
C VAL A 21 -13.85 21.56 -39.02
N LEU A 22 -13.70 22.89 -39.07
CA LEU A 22 -12.85 23.63 -38.13
C LEU A 22 -13.49 23.74 -36.74
N ASN A 23 -14.83 23.77 -36.65
CA ASN A 23 -15.53 23.85 -35.36
C ASN A 23 -15.65 22.49 -34.65
N THR A 24 -15.48 21.36 -35.35
CA THR A 24 -15.50 20.01 -34.73
C THR A 24 -14.15 19.57 -34.18
N ARG A 25 -13.05 20.29 -34.41
CA ARG A 25 -11.73 20.00 -33.84
C ARG A 25 -11.44 20.71 -32.51
N HIS A 26 -12.37 21.47 -31.94
CA HIS A 26 -12.14 22.23 -30.71
C HIS A 26 -12.94 21.75 -29.49
N GLN A 27 -13.45 20.50 -29.51
CA GLN A 27 -14.06 19.92 -28.32
C GLN A 27 -13.58 18.48 -28.08
N ARG A 28 -12.34 18.31 -27.72
CA ARG A 28 -11.83 17.21 -26.87
C ARG A 28 -10.56 17.65 -26.14
N GLY A 29 -10.58 18.81 -25.53
CA GLY A 29 -9.82 19.06 -24.35
C GLY A 29 -10.71 18.62 -23.19
N CYS A 30 -10.40 17.54 -22.47
CA CYS A 30 -10.81 17.47 -21.09
C CYS A 30 -10.31 18.79 -20.47
N ALA A 31 -11.21 19.71 -20.18
CA ALA A 31 -10.87 20.82 -19.31
C ALA A 31 -10.33 20.17 -18.03
N ALA A 32 -9.05 20.39 -17.74
CA ALA A 32 -8.57 20.11 -16.41
C ALA A 32 -9.52 20.84 -15.45
N PRO A 33 -10.01 20.20 -14.39
CA PRO A 33 -10.83 20.92 -13.42
C PRO A 33 -10.03 22.15 -12.97
N ASP A 34 -10.67 23.33 -12.94
CA ASP A 34 -10.05 24.59 -12.52
C ASP A 34 -9.53 24.56 -11.06
N SER A 35 -9.71 23.44 -10.35
CA SER A 35 -9.14 23.16 -9.05
C SER A 35 -8.29 21.87 -9.12
N GLU A 36 -7.01 21.98 -8.77
CA GLU A 36 -6.16 20.79 -8.59
C GLU A 36 -6.75 19.86 -7.53
N PRO A 37 -6.65 18.52 -7.73
CA PRO A 37 -7.22 17.56 -6.79
C PRO A 37 -6.57 17.69 -5.41
N PHE A 38 -7.40 17.97 -4.42
CA PHE A 38 -6.99 18.15 -3.03
C PHE A 38 -7.14 16.86 -2.23
N ALA A 39 -6.04 16.30 -1.74
CA ALA A 39 -6.04 15.17 -0.83
C ALA A 39 -5.31 15.53 0.47
N SER A 40 -6.05 15.75 1.53
CA SER A 40 -5.51 15.80 2.89
C SER A 40 -5.10 14.40 3.31
N THR A 41 -3.89 14.27 3.89
CA THR A 41 -3.23 12.97 3.93
C THR A 41 -2.10 12.98 4.95
N PHE A 42 -1.84 11.86 5.60
CA PHE A 42 -0.57 11.61 6.25
C PHE A 42 0.05 10.31 5.77
N SER A 43 1.36 10.30 5.66
CA SER A 43 2.12 9.18 5.12
C SER A 43 3.50 9.07 5.74
N ILE A 44 4.13 7.92 5.53
CA ILE A 44 5.51 7.67 5.88
C ILE A 44 6.16 6.83 4.78
N VAL A 45 7.33 7.27 4.30
CA VAL A 45 8.24 6.48 3.46
C VAL A 45 9.36 5.94 4.31
N GLY A 46 9.81 4.71 4.05
CA GLY A 46 10.86 4.08 4.84
C GLY A 46 11.65 3.04 4.06
N ILE A 47 12.79 2.64 4.64
CA ILE A 47 13.68 1.61 4.11
C ILE A 47 14.17 0.68 5.22
N ASP A 48 14.36 -0.59 4.89
CA ASP A 48 15.18 -1.54 5.66
C ASP A 48 16.44 -1.87 4.87
N LEU A 49 17.55 -1.25 5.25
CA LEU A 49 18.86 -1.43 4.60
C LEU A 49 19.39 -2.87 4.70
N LYS A 50 18.90 -3.67 5.66
CA LYS A 50 19.33 -5.06 5.83
C LYS A 50 18.74 -5.97 4.75
N ASN A 51 17.48 -5.78 4.42
CA ASN A 51 16.75 -6.62 3.48
C ASN A 51 16.55 -5.96 2.11
N GLY A 52 16.85 -4.65 2.00
CA GLY A 52 16.61 -3.86 0.79
C GLY A 52 15.14 -3.50 0.56
N ASP A 53 14.28 -3.60 1.60
CA ASP A 53 12.89 -3.22 1.50
C ASP A 53 12.75 -1.72 1.43
N VAL A 54 11.95 -1.23 0.51
CA VAL A 54 11.53 0.18 0.44
C VAL A 54 10.01 0.25 0.38
N GLY A 55 9.41 1.22 1.04
CA GLY A 55 7.95 1.26 1.06
C GLY A 55 7.34 2.53 1.60
N VAL A 56 6.00 2.56 1.48
CA VAL A 56 5.15 3.68 1.88
C VAL A 56 3.89 3.16 2.54
N ALA A 57 3.52 3.77 3.68
CA ALA A 57 2.17 3.67 4.21
C ALA A 57 1.50 5.04 4.18
N VAL A 58 0.21 5.07 3.87
CA VAL A 58 -0.59 6.29 3.73
C VAL A 58 -2.03 6.10 4.18
N GLN A 59 -2.62 7.13 4.77
CA GLN A 59 -4.05 7.26 5.06
C GLN A 59 -4.56 8.64 4.64
N SER A 60 -5.80 8.71 4.16
CA SER A 60 -6.41 9.95 3.70
C SER A 60 -7.93 9.93 3.86
N LYS A 61 -8.52 11.13 3.92
CA LYS A 61 -9.94 11.37 3.65
C LYS A 61 -10.15 11.70 2.16
N PHE A 62 -9.64 10.82 1.31
CA PHE A 62 -9.78 10.84 -0.14
C PHE A 62 -9.85 9.39 -0.64
N PRO A 63 -10.76 9.04 -1.56
CA PRO A 63 -10.88 7.66 -2.00
C PRO A 63 -9.64 7.20 -2.77
N ASN A 64 -9.28 5.93 -2.60
CA ASN A 64 -8.25 5.25 -3.38
C ASN A 64 -6.91 5.99 -3.53
N VAL A 65 -6.26 6.30 -2.42
CA VAL A 65 -4.94 6.97 -2.44
C VAL A 65 -3.81 6.13 -3.04
N ARG A 66 -4.01 4.80 -3.18
CA ARG A 66 -2.95 3.89 -3.64
C ARG A 66 -2.32 4.26 -4.99
N PRO A 67 -3.06 4.59 -6.06
CA PRO A 67 -2.46 4.91 -7.36
C PRO A 67 -1.83 6.30 -7.45
N ILE A 68 -2.05 7.17 -6.46
CA ILE A 68 -1.69 8.58 -6.57
C ILE A 68 -0.65 9.05 -5.54
N VAL A 69 -0.61 8.46 -4.33
CA VAL A 69 0.30 8.90 -3.25
C VAL A 69 1.56 8.05 -3.16
N PRO A 70 1.52 6.70 -2.97
CA PRO A 70 2.70 5.89 -2.73
C PRO A 70 3.33 5.38 -4.03
N TRP A 71 4.64 5.55 -4.12
CA TRP A 71 5.49 5.08 -5.20
C TRP A 71 6.73 4.44 -4.62
N ALA A 72 7.11 3.27 -5.12
CA ALA A 72 8.32 2.58 -4.67
C ALA A 72 8.90 1.71 -5.78
N GLU A 73 10.23 1.56 -5.78
CA GLU A 73 10.97 0.69 -6.67
C GLU A 73 12.11 0.03 -5.90
N ALA A 74 12.18 -1.31 -5.96
CA ALA A 74 13.19 -2.09 -5.25
C ALA A 74 14.62 -1.71 -5.69
N GLY A 75 15.50 -1.47 -4.72
CA GLY A 75 16.87 -1.04 -4.97
C GLY A 75 17.03 0.42 -5.40
N VAL A 76 15.94 1.19 -5.50
CA VAL A 76 15.93 2.58 -5.92
C VAL A 76 15.48 3.52 -4.80
N GLY A 77 14.27 3.31 -4.27
CA GLY A 77 13.72 4.15 -3.21
C GLY A 77 12.19 4.19 -3.20
N ALA A 78 11.65 5.11 -2.37
CA ALA A 78 10.21 5.32 -2.27
C ALA A 78 9.84 6.80 -2.14
N ILE A 79 8.64 7.15 -2.60
CA ILE A 79 8.11 8.51 -2.64
C ILE A 79 6.65 8.50 -2.20
N ALA A 80 6.29 9.48 -1.37
CA ALA A 80 4.90 9.83 -1.10
C ALA A 80 4.66 11.27 -1.57
N THR A 81 3.76 11.48 -2.52
CA THR A 81 3.34 12.82 -3.00
C THR A 81 1.89 13.05 -2.62
N GLN A 82 1.59 14.18 -1.97
CA GLN A 82 0.28 14.44 -1.37
C GLN A 82 -0.03 15.94 -1.23
N SER A 83 -1.11 16.32 -0.55
CA SER A 83 -1.74 17.64 -0.53
C SER A 83 -2.42 17.91 -1.87
N PHE A 84 -2.20 19.01 -2.55
CA PHE A 84 -2.55 19.12 -3.97
C PHE A 84 -1.56 18.27 -4.76
N ILE A 85 -1.99 17.06 -5.14
CA ILE A 85 -1.09 16.01 -5.60
C ILE A 85 -0.55 16.29 -7.00
N ASN A 86 0.77 16.26 -7.15
CA ASN A 86 1.40 16.11 -8.45
C ASN A 86 1.84 14.65 -8.63
N VAL A 87 0.99 13.84 -9.27
CA VAL A 87 1.24 12.40 -9.47
C VAL A 87 2.53 12.14 -10.23
N SER A 88 2.98 13.08 -11.09
CA SER A 88 4.22 12.92 -11.85
C SER A 88 5.48 12.91 -10.98
N PHE A 89 5.39 13.37 -9.72
CA PHE A 89 6.52 13.34 -8.78
C PHE A 89 6.95 11.92 -8.44
N GLY A 90 6.01 10.96 -8.38
CA GLY A 90 6.34 9.55 -8.18
C GLY A 90 7.30 9.00 -9.24
N PRO A 91 6.86 8.84 -10.51
CA PRO A 91 7.71 8.28 -11.56
C PRO A 91 8.94 9.14 -11.88
N LYS A 92 8.83 10.47 -11.86
CA LYS A 92 9.98 11.36 -12.10
C LYS A 92 11.02 11.25 -10.98
N GLY A 93 10.58 11.25 -9.71
CA GLY A 93 11.48 11.11 -8.58
C GLY A 93 12.19 9.75 -8.56
N LEU A 94 11.47 8.66 -8.80
CA LEU A 94 12.09 7.33 -8.94
C LEU A 94 13.10 7.29 -10.08
N ALA A 95 12.85 7.97 -11.21
CA ALA A 95 13.81 8.07 -12.31
C ALA A 95 15.07 8.85 -11.89
N LEU A 96 14.95 9.92 -11.13
CA LEU A 96 16.09 10.68 -10.59
C LEU A 96 16.93 9.81 -9.63
N LEU A 97 16.27 9.12 -8.69
CA LEU A 97 16.96 8.22 -7.75
C LEU A 97 17.67 7.07 -8.48
N ARG A 98 17.04 6.45 -9.50
CA ARG A 98 17.63 5.40 -10.33
C ARG A 98 18.89 5.88 -11.07
N ASN A 99 18.90 7.15 -11.46
CA ASN A 99 20.07 7.79 -12.10
C ASN A 99 21.11 8.32 -11.11
N GLY A 100 21.00 7.99 -9.82
CA GLY A 100 22.02 8.24 -8.81
C GLY A 100 21.83 9.52 -7.97
N ALA A 101 20.75 10.28 -8.18
CA ALA A 101 20.41 11.41 -7.31
C ALA A 101 20.11 10.92 -5.88
N THR A 102 20.53 11.67 -4.89
CA THR A 102 20.11 11.48 -3.50
C THR A 102 18.64 11.89 -3.33
N ALA A 103 18.00 11.48 -2.22
CA ALA A 103 16.64 11.90 -1.90
C ALA A 103 16.48 13.43 -1.89
N GLU A 104 17.46 14.15 -1.36
CA GLU A 104 17.47 15.61 -1.30
C GLU A 104 17.59 16.24 -2.69
N GLU A 105 18.53 15.79 -3.53
CA GLU A 105 18.70 16.28 -4.91
C GLU A 105 17.46 16.03 -5.75
N ALA A 106 16.89 14.81 -5.66
CA ALA A 106 15.65 14.47 -6.36
C ALA A 106 14.50 15.39 -5.93
N LEU A 107 14.33 15.63 -4.63
CA LEU A 107 13.32 16.54 -4.11
C LEU A 107 13.50 17.96 -4.62
N HIS A 108 14.72 18.51 -4.54
CA HIS A 108 15.02 19.86 -5.04
C HIS A 108 14.70 20.02 -6.53
N ILE A 109 15.05 19.02 -7.37
CA ILE A 109 14.73 19.03 -8.80
C ILE A 109 13.22 19.03 -9.03
N LEU A 110 12.46 18.21 -8.30
CA LEU A 110 11.01 18.11 -8.44
C LEU A 110 10.32 19.44 -8.08
N ILE A 111 10.64 20.03 -6.92
CA ILE A 111 9.98 21.26 -6.46
C ILE A 111 10.43 22.49 -7.25
N ALA A 112 11.67 22.54 -7.71
CA ALA A 112 12.18 23.66 -8.52
C ALA A 112 11.46 23.76 -9.88
N ASN A 113 11.02 22.62 -10.42
CA ASN A 113 10.34 22.54 -11.72
C ASN A 113 8.80 22.50 -11.61
N ASP A 114 8.24 22.75 -10.42
CA ASP A 114 6.78 22.81 -10.21
C ASP A 114 6.37 24.22 -9.75
N THR A 115 5.62 24.92 -10.57
CA THR A 115 5.11 26.27 -10.23
C THR A 115 4.10 26.21 -9.06
N GLY A 116 3.46 25.05 -8.84
CA GLY A 116 2.54 24.81 -7.73
C GLY A 116 3.21 24.25 -6.46
N ARG A 117 4.55 24.23 -6.33
CA ARG A 117 5.26 23.62 -5.21
C ARG A 117 4.78 24.03 -3.83
N GLU A 118 4.22 25.23 -3.70
CA GLU A 118 3.78 25.76 -2.39
C GLU A 118 2.53 25.07 -1.84
N VAL A 119 1.78 24.36 -2.68
CA VAL A 119 0.64 23.53 -2.27
C VAL A 119 0.97 22.03 -2.26
N ARG A 120 2.22 21.61 -2.56
CA ARG A 120 2.64 20.20 -2.58
C ARG A 120 3.22 19.78 -1.23
N GLN A 121 3.07 18.48 -0.93
CA GLN A 121 3.79 17.84 0.17
C GLN A 121 4.40 16.52 -0.33
N VAL A 122 5.70 16.32 -0.09
CA VAL A 122 6.47 15.20 -0.65
C VAL A 122 7.41 14.64 0.40
N GLY A 123 7.46 13.32 0.52
CA GLY A 123 8.48 12.59 1.26
C GLY A 123 9.20 11.63 0.32
N ILE A 124 10.53 11.58 0.37
CA ILE A 124 11.39 10.75 -0.47
C ILE A 124 12.40 10.00 0.40
N ILE A 125 12.68 8.75 0.05
CA ILE A 125 13.81 7.99 0.58
C ILE A 125 14.54 7.30 -0.56
N ASP A 126 15.88 7.34 -0.57
CA ASP A 126 16.72 6.63 -1.52
C ASP A 126 17.19 5.27 -0.99
N ALA A 127 17.79 4.45 -1.87
CA ALA A 127 18.29 3.11 -1.52
C ALA A 127 19.43 3.10 -0.49
N LYS A 128 20.07 4.25 -0.22
CA LYS A 128 21.13 4.41 0.79
C LYS A 128 20.59 4.87 2.15
N GLY A 129 19.26 5.04 2.25
CA GLY A 129 18.57 5.48 3.45
C GLY A 129 18.63 6.99 3.69
N ASN A 130 19.08 7.80 2.72
CA ASN A 130 18.91 9.24 2.83
C ASN A 130 17.44 9.57 2.58
N ALA A 131 16.89 10.43 3.41
CA ALA A 131 15.49 10.83 3.33
C ALA A 131 15.38 12.35 3.25
N ALA A 132 14.38 12.85 2.52
CA ALA A 132 14.07 14.25 2.39
C ALA A 132 12.55 14.47 2.37
N SER A 133 12.07 15.60 2.89
CA SER A 133 10.66 15.97 2.85
C SER A 133 10.50 17.47 2.59
N TRP A 134 9.44 17.79 1.86
CA TRP A 134 8.98 19.15 1.58
C TRP A 134 7.51 19.28 1.99
N THR A 135 7.20 20.36 2.70
CA THR A 135 5.82 20.82 2.94
C THR A 135 5.72 22.27 2.46
N GLY A 136 4.96 22.49 1.39
CA GLY A 136 4.77 23.82 0.80
C GLY A 136 4.08 24.79 1.77
N LYS A 137 4.32 26.08 1.62
CA LYS A 137 3.83 27.15 2.54
C LYS A 137 2.31 27.24 2.55
N GLU A 138 1.65 26.87 1.44
CA GLU A 138 0.22 26.95 1.23
C GLU A 138 -0.52 25.61 1.54
N CYS A 139 0.20 24.58 2.00
CA CYS A 139 -0.45 23.37 2.53
C CYS A 139 -1.35 23.74 3.70
N PHE A 140 -2.55 23.17 3.74
CA PHE A 140 -3.52 23.46 4.82
C PHE A 140 -3.05 22.93 6.17
N ASP A 141 -3.22 23.73 7.20
CA ASP A 141 -2.80 23.44 8.56
C ASP A 141 -3.70 22.38 9.27
N TRP A 142 -3.18 21.62 10.20
CA TRP A 142 -1.76 21.53 10.50
C TRP A 142 -1.04 20.78 9.38
N ALA A 143 0.15 21.27 8.95
CA ALA A 143 0.99 20.61 7.97
C ALA A 143 2.47 20.70 8.35
N GLY A 144 3.21 19.59 8.13
CA GLY A 144 4.64 19.49 8.42
C GLY A 144 5.15 18.06 8.28
N GLY A 145 6.40 17.84 8.68
CA GLY A 145 7.07 16.54 8.56
C GLY A 145 8.16 16.31 9.60
N ILE A 146 8.61 15.06 9.70
CA ILE A 146 9.80 14.63 10.45
C ILE A 146 10.58 13.67 9.55
N THR A 147 11.86 13.96 9.35
CA THR A 147 12.76 13.14 8.52
C THR A 147 13.92 12.66 9.38
N GLY A 148 13.95 11.33 9.65
CA GLY A 148 14.82 10.78 10.68
C GLY A 148 14.51 11.36 12.05
N SER A 149 15.42 12.18 12.61
CA SER A 149 15.19 12.90 13.88
C SER A 149 14.89 14.40 13.70
N ASN A 150 14.83 14.89 12.45
CA ASN A 150 14.74 16.31 12.15
C ASN A 150 13.27 16.72 11.89
N PRO A 151 12.64 17.50 12.77
CA PRO A 151 11.32 18.07 12.49
C PRO A 151 11.44 19.22 11.49
N GLY A 152 10.39 19.43 10.70
CA GLY A 152 10.35 20.48 9.71
C GLY A 152 9.01 21.20 9.66
N THR A 153 9.08 22.47 9.29
CA THR A 153 7.95 23.36 9.07
C THR A 153 7.74 23.60 7.59
N LYS A 154 6.64 24.28 7.25
CA LYS A 154 6.31 24.63 5.86
C LYS A 154 7.37 25.53 5.22
N GLY A 155 7.63 25.31 3.93
CA GLY A 155 8.56 26.12 3.13
C GLY A 155 10.04 25.77 3.30
N VAL A 156 10.38 24.70 4.01
CA VAL A 156 11.75 24.24 4.23
C VAL A 156 11.89 22.77 3.83
N VAL A 157 12.95 22.45 3.08
CA VAL A 157 13.35 21.05 2.86
C VAL A 157 14.02 20.54 4.12
N ILE A 158 13.56 19.39 4.62
CA ILE A 158 14.16 18.69 5.74
C ILE A 158 14.80 17.39 5.27
N THR A 159 15.98 17.09 5.78
CA THR A 159 16.72 15.87 5.44
C THR A 159 17.01 15.03 6.68
N GLY A 160 17.23 13.74 6.48
CA GLY A 160 17.52 12.79 7.56
C GLY A 160 17.85 11.39 7.04
N LYS A 161 17.68 10.39 7.87
CA LYS A 161 18.00 9.00 7.58
C LYS A 161 16.86 8.06 7.95
N GLY A 162 16.65 7.03 7.14
CA GLY A 162 15.81 5.88 7.44
C GLY A 162 14.33 6.04 7.09
N PHE A 163 13.76 7.23 7.24
CA PHE A 163 12.36 7.50 6.90
C PHE A 163 12.08 9.00 6.72
N ALA A 164 10.98 9.33 6.03
CA ALA A 164 10.32 10.62 6.07
C ALA A 164 8.82 10.43 6.36
N ALA A 165 8.33 11.08 7.42
CA ALA A 165 6.94 11.13 7.81
C ALA A 165 6.40 12.54 7.61
N GLN A 166 5.23 12.69 6.99
CA GLN A 166 4.63 13.98 6.70
C GLN A 166 3.10 13.90 6.70
N GLY A 167 2.48 15.07 6.87
CA GLY A 167 1.03 15.19 6.79
C GLY A 167 0.57 16.63 6.62
N ASN A 168 -0.62 16.79 6.11
CA ASN A 168 -1.29 18.07 5.89
C ASN A 168 -2.76 17.98 6.28
N THR A 169 -3.36 19.10 6.64
CA THR A 169 -4.76 19.18 7.14
C THR A 169 -5.00 18.24 8.32
N LEU A 170 -3.99 18.06 9.16
CA LEU A 170 -4.05 17.19 10.33
C LEU A 170 -4.75 17.89 11.51
N VAL A 171 -5.19 17.08 12.48
CA VAL A 171 -5.66 17.59 13.77
C VAL A 171 -4.53 18.36 14.48
N GLY A 172 -3.29 17.83 14.43
CA GLY A 172 -2.11 18.47 14.99
C GLY A 172 -0.81 17.76 14.60
N LYS A 173 0.31 18.30 15.10
CA LYS A 173 1.66 17.73 14.89
C LYS A 173 1.83 16.34 15.50
N GLU A 174 1.02 16.01 16.49
CA GLU A 174 1.04 14.73 17.23
C GLU A 174 0.89 13.53 16.30
N THR A 175 0.17 13.70 15.20
CA THR A 175 0.04 12.67 14.14
C THR A 175 1.41 12.31 13.55
N VAL A 176 2.19 13.30 13.10
CA VAL A 176 3.51 13.07 12.50
C VAL A 176 4.55 12.63 13.54
N GLU A 177 4.47 13.18 14.77
CA GLU A 177 5.30 12.75 15.89
C GLU A 177 5.05 11.27 16.26
N ALA A 178 3.78 10.84 16.22
CA ALA A 178 3.41 9.44 16.46
C ALA A 178 3.90 8.51 15.36
N LEU A 179 3.78 8.92 14.07
CA LEU A 179 4.38 8.21 12.94
C LEU A 179 5.88 7.95 13.16
N ALA A 180 6.64 9.02 13.37
CA ALA A 180 8.10 8.97 13.49
C ALA A 180 8.54 8.12 14.70
N ARG A 181 7.98 8.41 15.88
CA ARG A 181 8.30 7.69 17.12
C ARG A 181 7.97 6.21 17.03
N THR A 182 6.81 5.86 16.48
CA THR A 182 6.39 4.46 16.38
C THR A 182 7.23 3.72 15.37
N PHE A 183 7.51 4.31 14.20
CA PHE A 183 8.41 3.71 13.20
C PHE A 183 9.78 3.35 13.78
N GLN A 184 10.37 4.27 14.56
CA GLN A 184 11.68 4.05 15.19
C GLN A 184 11.68 2.98 16.26
N LYS A 185 10.58 2.85 17.04
CA LYS A 185 10.49 1.93 18.18
C LYS A 185 10.00 0.54 17.82
N THR A 186 9.31 0.40 16.67
CA THR A 186 8.74 -0.90 16.27
C THR A 186 9.85 -1.81 15.77
N GLU A 187 9.89 -3.01 16.31
CA GLU A 187 10.73 -4.10 15.83
C GLU A 187 10.02 -4.88 14.72
N GLY A 188 10.76 -5.67 13.95
CA GLY A 188 10.22 -6.49 12.85
C GLY A 188 10.60 -5.96 11.47
N THR A 189 9.83 -6.36 10.46
CA THR A 189 10.04 -5.98 9.06
C THR A 189 9.72 -4.51 8.80
N LEU A 190 10.16 -3.97 7.65
CA LEU A 190 9.75 -2.62 7.23
C LEU A 190 8.22 -2.47 7.22
N ALA A 191 7.51 -3.49 6.74
CA ALA A 191 6.05 -3.47 6.70
C ALA A 191 5.42 -3.39 8.11
N ASP A 192 5.95 -4.14 9.09
CA ASP A 192 5.47 -4.06 10.49
C ASP A 192 5.65 -2.64 11.03
N LYS A 193 6.80 -2.01 10.77
CA LYS A 193 7.09 -0.62 11.17
C LYS A 193 6.16 0.38 10.51
N LEU A 194 5.93 0.26 9.19
CA LEU A 194 5.06 1.16 8.43
C LEU A 194 3.60 1.05 8.89
N VAL A 195 3.09 -0.18 9.08
CA VAL A 195 1.72 -0.40 9.56
C VAL A 195 1.54 0.11 10.99
N ALA A 196 2.48 -0.18 11.88
CA ALA A 196 2.41 0.32 13.26
C ALA A 196 2.42 1.86 13.29
N ALA A 197 3.30 2.48 12.50
CA ALA A 197 3.42 3.93 12.41
C ALA A 197 2.13 4.58 11.91
N ILE A 198 1.58 4.11 10.77
CA ILE A 198 0.37 4.74 10.19
C ILE A 198 -0.84 4.60 11.11
N VAL A 199 -0.99 3.47 11.80
CA VAL A 199 -2.03 3.26 12.81
C VAL A 199 -1.84 4.19 14.02
N ALA A 200 -0.60 4.39 14.48
CA ALA A 200 -0.31 5.31 15.58
C ALA A 200 -0.60 6.77 15.18
N GLY A 201 -0.31 7.17 13.96
CA GLY A 201 -0.67 8.48 13.42
C GLY A 201 -2.17 8.72 13.42
N GLY A 202 -2.97 7.76 12.95
CA GLY A 202 -4.43 7.85 12.98
C GLY A 202 -4.97 7.98 14.42
N LYS A 203 -4.45 7.18 15.36
CA LYS A 203 -4.82 7.27 16.78
C LYS A 203 -4.45 8.58 17.44
N ALA A 204 -3.43 9.27 16.95
CA ALA A 204 -2.97 10.57 17.47
C ALA A 204 -3.76 11.77 16.89
N GLY A 205 -4.81 11.50 16.11
CA GLY A 205 -5.69 12.52 15.56
C GLY A 205 -5.89 12.40 14.05
N GLY A 206 -4.85 12.04 13.29
CA GLY A 206 -4.92 11.81 11.84
C GLY A 206 -5.40 13.02 11.03
N ASP A 207 -6.06 12.72 9.93
CA ASP A 207 -6.70 13.70 9.04
C ASP A 207 -7.90 14.36 9.75
N ARG A 208 -7.90 15.70 9.82
CA ARG A 208 -8.96 16.49 10.46
C ARG A 208 -10.35 16.22 9.91
N ARG A 209 -10.46 15.81 8.66
CA ARG A 209 -11.74 15.52 7.98
C ARG A 209 -12.25 14.11 8.23
N GLY A 210 -11.44 13.24 8.85
CA GLY A 210 -11.74 11.83 9.11
C GLY A 210 -10.95 10.87 8.22
N GLU A 211 -11.48 9.67 8.03
CA GLU A 211 -10.83 8.57 7.34
C GLU A 211 -11.67 8.11 6.15
N GLU A 212 -11.02 7.59 5.07
CA GLU A 212 -11.72 7.02 3.91
C GLU A 212 -10.91 5.94 3.21
N SER A 213 -9.62 6.17 2.95
CA SER A 213 -8.76 5.20 2.29
C SER A 213 -7.41 5.04 2.98
N ALA A 214 -6.75 3.93 2.72
CA ALA A 214 -5.38 3.67 3.16
C ALA A 214 -4.64 2.78 2.16
N ALA A 215 -3.31 2.83 2.16
CA ALA A 215 -2.51 1.92 1.37
C ALA A 215 -1.19 1.58 2.05
N LEU A 216 -0.69 0.37 1.76
CA LEU A 216 0.64 -0.09 2.09
C LEU A 216 1.31 -0.64 0.83
N LEU A 217 2.42 -0.03 0.44
CA LEU A 217 3.25 -0.48 -0.67
C LEU A 217 4.65 -0.80 -0.16
N VAL A 218 5.13 -2.03 -0.36
CA VAL A 218 6.51 -2.42 -0.04
C VAL A 218 7.08 -3.21 -1.19
N LYS A 219 8.26 -2.81 -1.64
CA LYS A 219 9.01 -3.44 -2.72
C LYS A 219 10.31 -4.04 -2.17
N ARG A 220 10.64 -5.24 -2.64
CA ARG A 220 11.91 -5.95 -2.43
C ARG A 220 12.27 -6.67 -3.71
N LYS A 221 13.54 -6.66 -4.08
CA LYS A 221 14.03 -7.35 -5.27
C LYS A 221 13.64 -8.82 -5.29
N GLY A 222 12.91 -9.25 -6.32
CA GLY A 222 12.48 -10.63 -6.52
C GLY A 222 11.58 -11.19 -5.42
N ALA A 223 10.82 -10.37 -4.69
CA ALA A 223 9.96 -10.81 -3.59
C ALA A 223 8.49 -10.96 -3.94
N GLY A 224 8.12 -10.80 -5.22
CA GLY A 224 6.77 -11.11 -5.70
C GLY A 224 6.46 -12.61 -5.57
N TYR A 225 5.20 -12.97 -5.75
CA TYR A 225 4.67 -14.31 -5.44
C TYR A 225 5.49 -15.47 -5.99
N ASP A 226 5.97 -15.36 -7.23
CA ASP A 226 6.78 -16.36 -7.93
C ASP A 226 8.26 -15.97 -8.09
N GLY A 227 8.68 -14.84 -7.48
CA GLY A 227 10.05 -14.32 -7.58
C GLY A 227 10.32 -13.51 -8.86
N THR A 228 9.35 -13.34 -9.75
CA THR A 228 9.54 -12.62 -11.03
C THR A 228 9.29 -11.12 -10.91
N THR A 229 8.57 -10.68 -9.88
CA THR A 229 8.29 -9.28 -9.59
C THR A 229 8.89 -8.84 -8.26
N ASP A 230 8.92 -7.53 -8.00
CA ASP A 230 9.46 -6.93 -6.78
C ASP A 230 8.35 -6.58 -5.76
N ASP A 231 7.10 -6.99 -6.02
CA ASP A 231 5.94 -6.66 -5.19
C ASP A 231 5.88 -7.54 -3.94
N LEU A 232 6.54 -7.09 -2.86
CA LEU A 232 6.45 -7.79 -1.58
C LEU A 232 5.06 -7.59 -0.95
N ILE A 233 4.54 -6.36 -0.95
CA ILE A 233 3.21 -6.01 -0.45
C ILE A 233 2.64 -4.87 -1.30
N ASP A 234 1.40 -5.04 -1.75
CA ASP A 234 0.60 -3.99 -2.39
C ASP A 234 -0.85 -4.10 -1.90
N ILE A 235 -1.19 -3.33 -0.88
CA ILE A 235 -2.53 -3.32 -0.27
C ILE A 235 -3.16 -1.96 -0.51
N SER A 236 -4.39 -1.96 -1.06
CA SER A 236 -5.20 -0.77 -1.27
C SER A 236 -6.56 -0.93 -0.62
N ILE A 237 -6.93 0.01 0.23
CA ILE A 237 -8.28 0.20 0.74
C ILE A 237 -8.87 1.41 0.01
N TYR A 238 -9.83 1.16 -0.88
CA TYR A 238 -10.39 2.16 -1.78
C TYR A 238 -11.27 3.17 -1.05
N ASP A 239 -12.25 2.67 -0.31
CA ASP A 239 -13.24 3.41 0.47
C ASP A 239 -13.69 2.57 1.66
N ASN A 240 -13.48 3.07 2.86
CA ASN A 240 -13.83 2.37 4.10
C ASN A 240 -13.94 3.38 5.24
N THR A 241 -14.92 3.24 6.10
CA THR A 241 -15.11 4.10 7.28
C THR A 241 -14.06 3.88 8.36
N LYS A 242 -13.29 2.78 8.31
CA LYS A 242 -12.20 2.42 9.22
C LYS A 242 -11.00 1.83 8.45
N PRO A 243 -10.39 2.61 7.53
CA PRO A 243 -9.41 2.10 6.59
C PRO A 243 -8.16 1.56 7.27
N LEU A 244 -7.74 2.14 8.40
CA LEU A 244 -6.56 1.63 9.14
C LEU A 244 -6.83 0.30 9.83
N GLN A 245 -8.04 0.05 10.30
CA GLN A 245 -8.41 -1.27 10.84
C GLN A 245 -8.42 -2.32 9.75
N GLU A 246 -8.97 -1.97 8.59
CA GLU A 246 -8.98 -2.84 7.41
C GLU A 246 -7.56 -3.08 6.88
N LEU A 247 -6.68 -2.07 6.87
CA LEU A 247 -5.27 -2.22 6.52
C LEU A 247 -4.58 -3.27 7.41
N VAL A 248 -4.79 -3.19 8.73
CA VAL A 248 -4.23 -4.17 9.68
C VAL A 248 -4.78 -5.57 9.40
N ARG A 249 -6.08 -5.70 9.13
CA ARG A 249 -6.71 -7.00 8.79
C ARG A 249 -6.12 -7.60 7.53
N LEU A 250 -6.05 -6.81 6.44
CA LEU A 250 -5.49 -7.25 5.15
C LEU A 250 -3.99 -7.55 5.24
N TYR A 251 -3.24 -6.77 6.01
CA TYR A 251 -1.82 -7.03 6.23
C TYR A 251 -1.58 -8.37 6.97
N LYS A 252 -2.39 -8.67 8.00
CA LYS A 252 -2.33 -9.97 8.67
C LYS A 252 -2.66 -11.12 7.72
N LEU A 253 -3.70 -10.94 6.90
CA LEU A 253 -4.10 -11.91 5.88
C LEU A 253 -2.97 -12.11 4.86
N HIS A 254 -2.37 -11.02 4.38
CA HIS A 254 -1.23 -11.09 3.47
C HIS A 254 -0.06 -11.88 4.08
N LYS A 255 0.29 -11.61 5.35
CA LYS A 255 1.35 -12.37 6.03
C LYS A 255 1.04 -13.87 6.11
N LEU A 256 -0.20 -14.23 6.40
CA LEU A 256 -0.62 -15.63 6.52
C LEU A 256 -0.39 -16.41 5.22
N TYR A 257 -0.70 -15.82 4.06
CA TYR A 257 -0.69 -16.50 2.76
C TYR A 257 0.59 -16.28 1.94
N TYR A 258 1.36 -15.22 2.18
CA TYR A 258 2.51 -14.84 1.35
C TYR A 258 3.85 -14.89 2.07
N PHE A 259 3.86 -14.99 3.41
CA PHE A 259 5.11 -15.04 4.17
C PHE A 259 5.35 -16.42 4.72
N ARG A 260 6.62 -16.84 4.70
CA ARG A 260 7.04 -18.09 5.34
C ARG A 260 6.84 -18.03 6.84
N THR A 261 6.65 -19.19 7.47
CA THR A 261 6.55 -19.33 8.92
C THR A 261 7.76 -18.71 9.63
N ASP A 262 7.50 -17.85 10.61
CA ASP A 262 8.51 -17.46 11.59
C ASP A 262 8.81 -18.68 12.48
N PRO A 263 10.07 -19.12 12.61
CA PRO A 263 10.42 -20.26 13.46
C PRO A 263 9.90 -20.13 14.91
N ARG A 264 9.72 -18.90 15.42
CA ARG A 264 9.17 -18.63 16.75
C ARG A 264 7.68 -18.96 16.88
N ASN A 265 6.97 -19.05 15.76
CA ASN A 265 5.55 -19.38 15.70
C ASN A 265 5.30 -20.88 15.51
N LEU A 266 6.36 -21.70 15.37
CA LEU A 266 6.21 -23.14 15.26
C LEU A 266 5.81 -23.76 16.59
N ILE A 267 4.81 -24.61 16.54
CA ILE A 267 4.36 -25.41 17.68
C ILE A 267 4.32 -26.89 17.30
N LYS A 268 4.66 -27.74 18.25
CA LYS A 268 4.55 -29.19 18.08
C LYS A 268 3.09 -29.60 18.02
N ILE A 269 2.74 -30.48 17.09
CA ILE A 269 1.43 -31.14 17.03
C ILE A 269 1.40 -32.22 18.11
N ASP A 270 0.95 -31.82 19.31
CA ASP A 270 0.75 -32.76 20.41
C ASP A 270 -0.52 -33.63 20.18
N PRO A 271 -0.75 -34.69 21.01
CA PRO A 271 -1.92 -35.56 20.83
C PRO A 271 -3.27 -34.80 20.86
N SER A 272 -3.40 -33.71 21.59
CA SER A 272 -4.62 -32.91 21.65
C SER A 272 -4.86 -32.17 20.34
N ILE A 273 -3.86 -31.45 19.86
CA ILE A 273 -3.90 -30.74 18.55
C ILE A 273 -4.10 -31.75 17.41
N CYS A 274 -3.42 -32.89 17.46
CA CYS A 274 -3.57 -33.93 16.46
C CYS A 274 -5.01 -34.45 16.39
N LYS A 275 -5.61 -34.77 17.54
CA LYS A 275 -7.01 -35.22 17.62
C LYS A 275 -8.01 -34.18 17.13
N GLU A 276 -7.75 -32.92 17.45
CA GLU A 276 -8.53 -31.78 16.94
C GLU A 276 -8.46 -31.69 15.40
N LEU A 277 -7.24 -31.70 14.84
CA LEU A 277 -7.03 -31.69 13.39
C LEU A 277 -7.69 -32.88 12.70
N GLN A 278 -7.51 -34.11 13.22
CA GLN A 278 -8.16 -35.31 12.69
C GLN A 278 -9.69 -35.15 12.66
N THR A 279 -10.27 -34.52 13.70
CA THR A 279 -11.73 -34.24 13.76
C THR A 279 -12.17 -33.23 12.71
N ILE A 280 -11.39 -32.17 12.48
CA ILE A 280 -11.68 -31.16 11.47
C ILE A 280 -11.57 -31.76 10.06
N LEU A 281 -10.48 -32.49 9.79
CA LEU A 281 -10.16 -33.06 8.48
C LEU A 281 -11.10 -34.21 8.09
N SER A 282 -11.70 -34.91 9.05
CA SER A 282 -12.71 -35.96 8.80
C SER A 282 -14.13 -35.43 8.58
N ASN A 283 -14.35 -34.14 8.75
CA ASN A 283 -15.67 -33.53 8.55
C ASN A 283 -15.89 -33.13 7.09
N LYS A 284 -16.43 -34.08 6.28
CA LYS A 284 -16.73 -33.82 4.87
C LYS A 284 -17.65 -32.63 4.62
N ALA A 285 -18.58 -32.33 5.55
CA ALA A 285 -19.53 -31.23 5.38
C ALA A 285 -18.85 -29.85 5.48
N TYR A 286 -17.71 -29.75 6.15
CA TYR A 286 -16.99 -28.49 6.35
C TYR A 286 -16.48 -27.88 5.04
N LYS A 287 -15.83 -28.70 4.18
CA LYS A 287 -15.24 -28.22 2.91
C LYS A 287 -15.79 -28.96 1.68
N GLY A 288 -16.80 -29.80 1.85
CA GLY A 288 -17.33 -30.64 0.78
C GLY A 288 -16.42 -31.83 0.42
N PHE A 289 -15.26 -31.97 1.08
CA PHE A 289 -14.26 -32.99 0.80
C PHE A 289 -13.78 -33.67 2.08
N LEU A 290 -13.47 -34.97 1.99
CA LEU A 290 -12.93 -35.76 3.09
C LEU A 290 -11.42 -35.86 2.98
N PHE A 291 -10.69 -35.12 3.84
CA PHE A 291 -9.21 -35.15 3.86
C PHE A 291 -8.67 -36.33 4.69
N TYR A 292 -9.35 -36.68 5.77
CA TYR A 292 -8.96 -37.76 6.68
C TYR A 292 -10.10 -38.75 6.91
N ASP A 293 -9.89 -40.04 6.62
CA ASP A 293 -10.88 -41.10 6.74
C ASP A 293 -10.54 -42.10 7.88
N GLY A 294 -10.00 -41.60 8.98
CA GLY A 294 -9.62 -42.38 10.16
C GLY A 294 -10.29 -41.91 11.44
N PRO A 295 -10.13 -42.69 12.54
CA PRO A 295 -10.57 -42.26 13.87
C PRO A 295 -9.65 -41.15 14.41
N ALA A 296 -10.20 -40.23 15.21
CA ALA A 296 -9.45 -39.15 15.85
C ALA A 296 -8.69 -39.70 17.08
N THR A 297 -7.54 -40.32 16.82
CA THR A 297 -6.70 -41.01 17.83
C THR A 297 -5.75 -40.10 18.60
N GLY A 298 -5.39 -38.96 18.01
CA GLY A 298 -4.34 -38.07 18.52
C GLY A 298 -2.93 -38.54 18.17
N VAL A 299 -2.78 -39.57 17.34
CA VAL A 299 -1.47 -40.01 16.81
C VAL A 299 -1.18 -39.36 15.48
N PHE A 300 -0.12 -38.55 15.41
CA PHE A 300 0.31 -37.86 14.18
C PHE A 300 1.13 -38.83 13.30
N ASP A 301 0.42 -39.73 12.65
CA ASP A 301 0.96 -40.71 11.72
C ASP A 301 1.08 -40.17 10.28
N ALA A 302 1.66 -40.99 9.38
CA ALA A 302 1.83 -40.59 7.98
C ALA A 302 0.50 -40.25 7.28
N LYS A 303 -0.59 -40.90 7.65
CA LYS A 303 -1.92 -40.67 7.11
C LYS A 303 -2.47 -39.31 7.55
N THR A 304 -2.36 -38.99 8.82
CA THR A 304 -2.73 -37.70 9.39
C THR A 304 -1.90 -36.55 8.79
N LYS A 305 -0.56 -36.77 8.67
CA LYS A 305 0.32 -35.77 8.06
C LYS A 305 -0.09 -35.48 6.61
N LYS A 306 -0.29 -36.51 5.80
CA LYS A 306 -0.71 -36.34 4.40
C LYS A 306 -2.05 -35.60 4.30
N ALA A 307 -3.03 -35.94 5.13
CA ALA A 307 -4.33 -35.29 5.17
C ALA A 307 -4.23 -33.80 5.54
N LEU A 308 -3.36 -33.45 6.51
CA LEU A 308 -3.09 -32.08 6.88
C LEU A 308 -2.41 -31.29 5.74
N GLN A 309 -1.42 -31.88 5.08
CA GLN A 309 -0.74 -31.27 3.94
C GLN A 309 -1.70 -31.01 2.77
N ASP A 310 -2.57 -31.99 2.44
CA ASP A 310 -3.58 -31.85 1.38
C ASP A 310 -4.59 -30.75 1.72
N PHE A 311 -5.04 -30.69 2.97
CA PHE A 311 -5.92 -29.63 3.46
C PHE A 311 -5.24 -28.24 3.40
N MET A 312 -3.98 -28.17 3.83
CA MET A 312 -3.23 -26.92 3.79
C MET A 312 -3.05 -26.42 2.34
N GLY A 313 -2.76 -27.31 1.38
CA GLY A 313 -2.73 -26.98 -0.04
C GLY A 313 -4.11 -26.52 -0.56
N TRP A 314 -5.19 -27.19 -0.16
CA TRP A 314 -6.55 -26.79 -0.52
C TRP A 314 -6.91 -25.39 -0.01
N GLU A 315 -6.45 -25.03 1.19
CA GLU A 315 -6.70 -23.73 1.82
C GLU A 315 -5.65 -22.66 1.45
N ASN A 316 -4.74 -22.94 0.50
CA ASN A 316 -3.67 -22.05 0.03
C ASN A 316 -2.62 -21.67 1.10
N TYR A 317 -2.35 -22.56 2.05
CA TYR A 317 -1.21 -22.40 2.99
C TYR A 317 0.07 -23.02 2.47
N ASP A 318 0.28 -23.12 1.15
CA ASP A 318 1.34 -23.88 0.48
C ASP A 318 2.73 -23.60 1.04
N ILE A 319 3.06 -22.31 1.23
CA ILE A 319 4.38 -21.91 1.74
C ILE A 319 4.60 -22.19 3.23
N ARG A 320 3.56 -22.63 3.94
CA ARG A 320 3.55 -22.99 5.36
C ARG A 320 3.49 -24.52 5.58
N ILE A 321 3.38 -25.34 4.50
CA ILE A 321 3.37 -26.79 4.57
C ILE A 321 4.73 -27.30 5.08
N ARG A 322 4.69 -28.29 5.97
CA ARG A 322 5.86 -28.88 6.63
C ARG A 322 5.86 -30.39 6.54
N ASP A 323 7.07 -30.98 6.62
CA ASP A 323 7.27 -32.43 6.61
C ASP A 323 7.54 -33.02 8.02
N ASP A 324 7.65 -32.17 9.04
CA ASP A 324 7.85 -32.58 10.44
C ASP A 324 6.50 -32.64 11.21
N ASP A 325 6.60 -32.82 12.53
CA ASP A 325 5.46 -32.86 13.46
C ASP A 325 5.10 -31.48 14.06
N GLN A 326 5.37 -30.42 13.32
CA GLN A 326 5.09 -29.04 13.74
C GLN A 326 4.08 -28.37 12.80
N ILE A 327 3.38 -27.37 13.31
CA ILE A 327 2.47 -26.49 12.57
C ILE A 327 2.73 -25.04 12.97
N ASP A 328 2.54 -24.12 12.03
CA ASP A 328 2.52 -22.71 12.31
C ASP A 328 1.28 -22.35 13.15
N ARG A 329 1.51 -21.65 14.25
CA ARG A 329 0.43 -21.21 15.17
C ARG A 329 -0.63 -20.35 14.44
N GLU A 330 -0.20 -19.43 13.56
CA GLU A 330 -1.12 -18.57 12.81
C GLU A 330 -2.03 -19.40 11.89
N VAL A 331 -1.48 -20.43 11.23
CA VAL A 331 -2.25 -21.37 10.40
C VAL A 331 -3.23 -22.18 11.25
N LEU A 332 -2.77 -22.74 12.38
CA LEU A 332 -3.65 -23.50 13.28
C LEU A 332 -4.81 -22.64 13.82
N ASP A 333 -4.51 -21.41 14.23
CA ASP A 333 -5.52 -20.48 14.74
C ASP A 333 -6.53 -20.09 13.67
N ASP A 334 -6.07 -19.91 12.41
CA ASP A 334 -6.97 -19.63 11.28
C ASP A 334 -7.85 -20.85 10.92
N ILE A 335 -7.30 -22.06 10.92
CA ILE A 335 -8.07 -23.31 10.75
C ILE A 335 -9.17 -23.41 11.82
N ARG A 336 -8.84 -23.18 13.07
CA ARG A 336 -9.77 -23.22 14.21
C ARG A 336 -10.88 -22.20 14.06
N LYS A 337 -10.52 -20.97 13.71
CA LYS A 337 -11.45 -19.87 13.49
C LYS A 337 -12.45 -20.22 12.37
N ASN A 338 -11.93 -20.58 11.20
CA ASN A 338 -12.75 -20.89 10.03
C ASN A 338 -13.69 -22.09 10.29
N TYR A 339 -13.21 -23.12 10.99
CA TYR A 339 -14.04 -24.26 11.37
C TYR A 339 -15.14 -23.88 12.36
N SER A 340 -14.82 -23.03 13.35
CA SER A 340 -15.79 -22.56 14.33
C SER A 340 -16.87 -21.66 13.71
N GLU A 341 -16.49 -20.75 12.81
CA GLU A 341 -17.41 -19.90 12.05
C GLU A 341 -18.36 -20.72 11.18
N TRP A 342 -17.83 -21.73 10.47
CA TRP A 342 -18.64 -22.66 9.70
C TRP A 342 -19.65 -23.42 10.58
N LYS A 343 -19.22 -23.95 11.74
CA LYS A 343 -20.14 -24.65 12.67
C LYS A 343 -21.24 -23.74 13.20
N ALA A 344 -20.98 -22.46 13.38
CA ALA A 344 -21.96 -21.50 13.82
C ALA A 344 -23.01 -21.17 12.74
N SER A 345 -22.59 -21.13 11.46
CA SER A 345 -23.45 -20.84 10.32
C SER A 345 -24.25 -22.06 9.82
N SER A 346 -23.85 -23.28 10.21
CA SER A 346 -24.49 -24.54 9.78
C SER A 346 -25.56 -25.04 10.76
N LYS A 347 -25.83 -24.29 11.82
CA LYS A 347 -26.93 -24.49 12.79
C LYS A 347 -28.13 -23.62 12.43
#